data_fb3735715b23ada4340375571ac73d49
#
_entry.id   fb3735715b23ada4340375571ac73d49
#
_cell.length_a   1.000
_cell.length_b   1.000
_cell.length_c   1.000
_cell.angle_alpha   90.00
_cell.angle_beta   90.00
_cell.angle_gamma   90.00
#
_symmetry.space_group_name_H-M   'P 1'
#
loop_
_entity.id
_entity.type
_entity.pdbx_description
1 polymer ?
#
loop_
_entity_poly.entity_id
_entity_poly.type
_entity_poly.pdbx_seq_one_letter_code
_entity_poly.pdbx_strand_id
1 'polypeptide(L)'
;GIIHGLETMVCLAVEGAMQIDGGNWQIFEHMALASNATILLDTAVSSIERGSARKYALNSKSLVPNPARRTTPTQEFDSIVLAAPLQFSNIKLGIDVVKKIPDEIPYVKLHVTLFASPNTLSGKYFGLKEGAEVPDVVLTTTPPDQDTSDENDIVGKAGFFSISTLRYAVFAPGNDARDGPQNIYKIFSPAPITADQLSSLFNIERSTLPDNLNDLVEKPTAQVSWFYPKVWYSYPYEYPRVTFERIELADGFYYTSGMESFISTMETNALMGKNVARLIVDDYVLEKEGFSQTETEEQTVIGVQELKI
;
A
#
# COMPACT_ATOMS: atom_id res chain seq x y z
N GLY A 1 22.26 -2.39 -8.44
CA GLY A 1 20.83 -2.09 -8.36
C GLY A 1 20.15 -3.00 -7.36
N ILE A 2 19.40 -2.40 -6.47
CA ILE A 2 18.61 -3.08 -5.43
C ILE A 2 17.11 -3.09 -5.74
N ILE A 3 16.69 -2.39 -6.80
CA ILE A 3 15.30 -2.32 -7.27
C ILE A 3 15.19 -3.01 -8.62
N HIS A 4 14.07 -3.69 -8.86
CA HIS A 4 13.79 -4.35 -10.14
C HIS A 4 13.82 -3.34 -11.30
N GLY A 5 14.43 -3.70 -12.42
CA GLY A 5 14.63 -2.78 -13.54
C GLY A 5 13.35 -2.24 -14.15
N LEU A 6 12.27 -3.03 -14.18
CA LEU A 6 10.97 -2.58 -14.70
C LEU A 6 10.37 -1.48 -13.84
N GLU A 7 10.38 -1.61 -12.51
CA GLU A 7 9.92 -0.57 -11.59
C GLU A 7 10.74 0.71 -11.76
N THR A 8 12.07 0.58 -11.82
CA THR A 8 12.95 1.73 -12.08
C THR A 8 12.57 2.46 -13.36
N MET A 9 12.28 1.75 -14.45
CA MET A 9 11.89 2.36 -15.72
C MET A 9 10.52 3.04 -15.65
N VAL A 10 9.55 2.44 -14.97
CA VAL A 10 8.21 3.03 -14.79
C VAL A 10 8.31 4.30 -13.97
N CYS A 11 9.07 4.29 -12.86
CA CYS A 11 9.28 5.49 -12.04
C CYS A 11 9.99 6.62 -12.81
N LEU A 12 10.92 6.30 -13.72
CA LEU A 12 11.61 7.30 -14.55
C LEU A 12 10.73 7.83 -15.69
N ALA A 13 9.71 7.11 -16.10
CA ALA A 13 8.83 7.50 -17.20
C ALA A 13 7.71 8.47 -16.78
N VAL A 14 7.61 8.78 -15.50
CA VAL A 14 6.55 9.65 -14.97
C VAL A 14 6.85 11.10 -15.31
N GLU A 15 5.98 11.73 -16.13
CA GLU A 15 5.93 13.16 -16.33
C GLU A 15 4.64 13.72 -15.68
N GLY A 16 4.80 14.65 -14.74
CA GLY A 16 3.67 15.38 -14.16
C GLY A 16 2.78 14.53 -13.25
N ALA A 17 3.29 14.14 -12.09
CA ALA A 17 2.47 13.49 -11.07
C ALA A 17 1.26 14.37 -10.70
N MET A 18 0.06 13.81 -10.74
CA MET A 18 -1.20 14.47 -10.43
C MET A 18 -1.92 13.77 -9.28
N GLN A 19 -2.76 14.52 -8.59
CA GLN A 19 -3.65 13.99 -7.57
C GLN A 19 -5.07 14.50 -7.80
N ILE A 20 -6.06 13.75 -7.35
CA ILE A 20 -7.47 14.17 -7.41
C ILE A 20 -7.74 15.13 -6.24
N ASP A 21 -8.34 16.27 -6.52
CA ASP A 21 -8.82 17.16 -5.47
C ASP A 21 -9.86 16.45 -4.60
N GLY A 22 -9.66 16.50 -3.28
CA GLY A 22 -10.45 15.73 -2.32
C GLY A 22 -9.95 14.29 -2.08
N GLY A 23 -9.01 13.78 -2.87
CA GLY A 23 -8.32 12.50 -2.64
C GLY A 23 -8.51 11.46 -3.75
N ASN A 24 -7.48 10.66 -3.96
CA ASN A 24 -7.45 9.60 -4.99
C ASN A 24 -8.45 8.45 -4.73
N TRP A 25 -9.00 8.32 -3.53
CA TRP A 25 -10.04 7.33 -3.21
C TRP A 25 -11.28 7.46 -4.12
N GLN A 26 -11.55 8.67 -4.63
CA GLN A 26 -12.67 8.94 -5.54
C GLN A 26 -12.56 8.16 -6.85
N ILE A 27 -11.34 7.88 -7.33
CA ILE A 27 -11.13 7.04 -8.52
C ILE A 27 -11.72 5.65 -8.28
N PHE A 28 -11.39 5.05 -7.14
CA PHE A 28 -11.83 3.70 -6.80
C PHE A 28 -13.33 3.63 -6.50
N GLU A 29 -13.88 4.65 -5.85
CA GLU A 29 -15.32 4.75 -5.63
C GLU A 29 -16.09 4.78 -6.95
N HIS A 30 -15.67 5.64 -7.88
CA HIS A 30 -16.31 5.73 -9.19
C HIS A 30 -16.12 4.46 -10.04
N MET A 31 -14.97 3.81 -9.96
CA MET A 31 -14.75 2.51 -10.61
C MET A 31 -15.70 1.44 -10.05
N ALA A 32 -15.86 1.38 -8.74
CA ALA A 32 -16.75 0.45 -8.06
C ALA A 32 -18.22 0.71 -8.46
N LEU A 33 -18.66 1.96 -8.46
CA LEU A 33 -20.00 2.36 -8.93
C LEU A 33 -20.23 2.01 -10.41
N ALA A 34 -19.26 2.29 -11.26
CA ALA A 34 -19.35 2.01 -12.70
C ALA A 34 -19.39 0.52 -13.02
N SER A 35 -18.80 -0.32 -12.17
CA SER A 35 -18.81 -1.79 -12.35
C SER A 35 -20.18 -2.42 -12.10
N ASN A 36 -21.11 -1.71 -11.47
CA ASN A 36 -22.41 -2.21 -11.00
C ASN A 36 -22.29 -3.48 -10.12
N ALA A 37 -21.15 -3.67 -9.45
CA ALA A 37 -20.91 -4.80 -8.55
C ALA A 37 -21.59 -4.57 -7.19
N THR A 38 -21.93 -5.66 -6.52
CA THR A 38 -22.36 -5.61 -5.12
C THR A 38 -21.14 -5.38 -4.24
N ILE A 39 -21.11 -4.24 -3.53
CA ILE A 39 -20.00 -3.85 -2.65
C ILE A 39 -20.42 -4.12 -1.20
N LEU A 40 -19.64 -4.92 -0.50
CA LEU A 40 -19.84 -5.25 0.90
C LEU A 40 -18.75 -4.60 1.75
N LEU A 41 -19.01 -3.37 2.21
CA LEU A 41 -18.13 -2.67 3.17
C LEU A 41 -18.24 -3.34 4.55
N ASP A 42 -17.25 -3.11 5.40
CA ASP A 42 -17.17 -3.66 6.76
C ASP A 42 -17.35 -5.17 6.81
N THR A 43 -16.94 -5.86 5.76
CA THR A 43 -17.07 -7.30 5.62
C THR A 43 -15.72 -7.92 5.32
N ALA A 44 -15.25 -8.80 6.17
CA ALA A 44 -14.00 -9.53 5.98
C ALA A 44 -14.28 -10.97 5.54
N VAL A 45 -13.68 -11.41 4.44
CA VAL A 45 -13.63 -12.83 4.08
C VAL A 45 -12.70 -13.53 5.08
N SER A 46 -13.19 -14.60 5.69
CA SER A 46 -12.45 -15.36 6.70
C SER A 46 -11.85 -16.67 6.17
N SER A 47 -12.54 -17.32 5.23
CA SER A 47 -12.02 -18.50 4.54
C SER A 47 -12.58 -18.64 3.14
N ILE A 48 -11.82 -19.32 2.29
CA ILE A 48 -12.21 -19.76 0.95
C ILE A 48 -11.96 -21.25 0.87
N GLU A 49 -12.95 -22.00 0.41
CA GLU A 49 -12.91 -23.45 0.29
C GLU A 49 -13.40 -23.87 -1.10
N ARG A 50 -13.12 -25.11 -1.52
CA ARG A 50 -13.75 -25.67 -2.70
C ARG A 50 -15.23 -25.93 -2.40
N GLY A 51 -16.10 -25.35 -3.21
CA GLY A 51 -17.54 -25.55 -3.19
C GLY A 51 -17.98 -26.71 -4.08
N SER A 52 -19.27 -26.75 -4.38
CA SER A 52 -19.83 -27.70 -5.32
C SER A 52 -19.47 -27.34 -6.78
N ALA A 53 -19.46 -28.34 -7.66
CA ALA A 53 -19.36 -28.14 -9.12
C ALA A 53 -18.29 -27.12 -9.57
N ARG A 54 -17.04 -27.25 -9.09
CA ARG A 54 -15.89 -26.37 -9.34
C ARG A 54 -15.99 -24.95 -8.78
N LYS A 55 -17.04 -24.61 -8.04
CA LYS A 55 -17.20 -23.31 -7.40
C LYS A 55 -16.29 -23.13 -6.19
N TYR A 56 -16.24 -21.90 -5.71
CA TYR A 56 -15.56 -21.53 -4.48
C TYR A 56 -16.60 -21.09 -3.44
N ALA A 57 -16.49 -21.63 -2.24
CA ALA A 57 -17.34 -21.27 -1.10
C ALA A 57 -16.62 -20.26 -0.21
N LEU A 58 -17.18 -19.05 -0.07
CA LEU A 58 -16.64 -17.98 0.75
C LEU A 58 -17.40 -17.88 2.07
N ASN A 59 -16.65 -17.86 3.16
CA ASN A 59 -17.16 -17.49 4.47
C ASN A 59 -16.67 -16.06 4.79
N SER A 60 -17.61 -15.21 5.21
CA SER A 60 -17.31 -13.85 5.59
C SER A 60 -17.93 -13.47 6.93
N LYS A 61 -17.40 -12.43 7.56
CA LYS A 61 -17.89 -11.89 8.82
C LYS A 61 -18.02 -10.38 8.73
N SER A 62 -19.05 -9.83 9.36
CA SER A 62 -19.16 -8.38 9.53
C SER A 62 -18.13 -7.88 10.54
N LEU A 63 -17.47 -6.76 10.22
CA LEU A 63 -16.58 -6.04 11.13
C LEU A 63 -17.33 -5.04 12.02
N VAL A 64 -18.57 -4.72 11.67
CA VAL A 64 -19.42 -3.85 12.51
C VAL A 64 -19.97 -4.67 13.68
N PRO A 65 -19.89 -4.15 14.92
CA PRO A 65 -20.45 -4.80 16.10
C PRO A 65 -22.00 -4.79 16.06
N ASN A 66 -22.60 -5.67 15.27
CA ASN A 66 -24.05 -5.88 15.26
C ASN A 66 -24.34 -7.35 15.58
N PRO A 67 -25.00 -7.67 16.73
CA PRO A 67 -25.32 -9.03 17.14
C PRO A 67 -26.15 -9.80 16.10
N ALA A 68 -26.95 -9.11 15.28
CA ALA A 68 -27.82 -9.72 14.28
C ALA A 68 -27.10 -10.06 12.96
N ARG A 69 -25.84 -9.65 12.75
CA ARG A 69 -25.08 -9.85 11.52
C ARG A 69 -23.71 -10.50 11.73
N ARG A 70 -23.56 -11.36 12.72
CA ARG A 70 -22.23 -11.94 13.07
C ARG A 70 -21.67 -12.92 12.04
N THR A 71 -22.48 -13.56 11.26
CA THR A 71 -22.05 -14.45 10.17
C THR A 71 -22.94 -14.23 8.96
N THR A 72 -22.32 -14.00 7.79
CA THR A 72 -23.03 -14.10 6.51
C THR A 72 -23.09 -15.58 6.13
N PRO A 73 -24.19 -16.04 5.51
CA PRO A 73 -24.23 -17.37 4.93
C PRO A 73 -23.05 -17.58 3.97
N THR A 74 -22.55 -18.81 3.91
CA THR A 74 -21.55 -19.19 2.90
C THR A 74 -22.10 -18.90 1.51
N GLN A 75 -21.34 -18.22 0.69
CA GLN A 75 -21.70 -17.88 -0.69
C GLN A 75 -20.79 -18.63 -1.66
N GLU A 76 -21.35 -19.14 -2.74
CA GLU A 76 -20.61 -19.81 -3.80
C GLU A 76 -20.40 -18.88 -4.99
N PHE A 77 -19.19 -18.92 -5.56
CA PHE A 77 -18.76 -18.12 -6.70
C PHE A 77 -18.06 -18.99 -7.74
N ASP A 78 -18.24 -18.67 -9.01
CA ASP A 78 -17.60 -19.38 -10.11
C ASP A 78 -16.10 -19.06 -10.18
N SER A 79 -15.73 -17.81 -9.89
CA SER A 79 -14.36 -17.34 -9.88
C SER A 79 -14.07 -16.46 -8.69
N ILE A 80 -12.80 -16.45 -8.26
CA ILE A 80 -12.26 -15.60 -7.20
C ILE A 80 -11.13 -14.75 -7.76
N VAL A 81 -11.15 -13.47 -7.45
CA VAL A 81 -10.00 -12.57 -7.63
C VAL A 81 -9.54 -12.09 -6.26
N LEU A 82 -8.38 -12.57 -5.82
CA LEU A 82 -7.72 -12.07 -4.62
C LEU A 82 -6.89 -10.85 -5.00
N ALA A 83 -7.44 -9.66 -4.75
CA ALA A 83 -6.87 -8.37 -5.12
C ALA A 83 -6.19 -7.67 -3.93
N ALA A 84 -5.54 -8.43 -3.07
CA ALA A 84 -4.76 -7.94 -1.93
C ALA A 84 -3.66 -8.95 -1.61
N PRO A 85 -2.52 -8.53 -1.02
CA PRO A 85 -1.48 -9.45 -0.59
C PRO A 85 -2.03 -10.49 0.39
N LEU A 86 -1.92 -11.78 0.02
CA LEU A 86 -2.51 -12.88 0.79
C LEU A 86 -2.00 -12.88 2.24
N GLN A 87 -0.73 -12.58 2.44
CA GLN A 87 -0.08 -12.53 3.75
C GLN A 87 -0.72 -11.52 4.74
N PHE A 88 -1.40 -10.48 4.24
CA PHE A 88 -2.08 -9.49 5.07
C PHE A 88 -3.59 -9.66 5.12
N SER A 89 -4.15 -10.59 4.33
CA SER A 89 -5.59 -10.76 4.19
C SER A 89 -6.25 -11.45 5.38
N ASN A 90 -5.49 -12.25 6.14
CA ASN A 90 -5.99 -13.18 7.17
C ASN A 90 -7.03 -14.20 6.64
N ILE A 91 -7.06 -14.44 5.33
CA ILE A 91 -7.94 -15.42 4.69
C ILE A 91 -7.33 -16.82 4.86
N LYS A 92 -8.14 -17.75 5.36
CA LYS A 92 -7.75 -19.17 5.41
C LYS A 92 -8.16 -19.85 4.11
N LEU A 93 -7.20 -20.38 3.40
CA LEU A 93 -7.45 -21.21 2.21
C LEU A 93 -7.63 -22.66 2.65
N GLY A 94 -8.72 -23.29 2.21
CA GLY A 94 -8.96 -24.71 2.40
C GLY A 94 -7.95 -25.58 1.65
N ILE A 95 -7.99 -26.88 1.91
CA ILE A 95 -7.19 -27.87 1.20
C ILE A 95 -7.57 -27.84 -0.28
N ASP A 96 -6.59 -27.88 -1.17
CA ASP A 96 -6.75 -27.93 -2.63
C ASP A 96 -7.48 -26.71 -3.27
N VAL A 97 -7.60 -25.60 -2.55
CA VAL A 97 -8.13 -24.35 -3.12
C VAL A 97 -7.17 -23.79 -4.17
N VAL A 98 -5.89 -23.80 -3.88
CA VAL A 98 -4.82 -23.37 -4.79
C VAL A 98 -3.75 -24.45 -4.93
N LYS A 99 -3.10 -24.52 -6.09
CA LYS A 99 -2.02 -25.51 -6.34
C LYS A 99 -0.77 -25.22 -5.53
N LYS A 100 -0.44 -23.93 -5.37
CA LYS A 100 0.68 -23.44 -4.55
C LYS A 100 0.24 -22.13 -3.91
N ILE A 101 0.52 -21.97 -2.62
CA ILE A 101 0.37 -20.68 -1.94
C ILE A 101 1.46 -19.75 -2.46
N PRO A 102 1.14 -18.50 -2.87
CA PRO A 102 2.14 -17.53 -3.28
C PRO A 102 3.17 -17.28 -2.18
N ASP A 103 4.41 -17.04 -2.59
CA ASP A 103 5.48 -16.69 -1.67
C ASP A 103 5.17 -15.32 -1.04
N GLU A 104 5.56 -15.15 0.22
CA GLU A 104 5.42 -13.85 0.89
C GLU A 104 6.34 -12.82 0.25
N ILE A 105 5.81 -11.63 0.05
CA ILE A 105 6.56 -10.47 -0.46
C ILE A 105 6.98 -9.65 0.77
N PRO A 106 8.26 -9.36 0.97
CA PRO A 106 8.69 -8.49 2.03
C PRO A 106 8.21 -7.05 1.77
N TYR A 107 7.69 -6.40 2.81
CA TYR A 107 7.21 -5.02 2.75
C TYR A 107 7.92 -4.15 3.78
N VAL A 108 8.12 -2.89 3.42
CA VAL A 108 8.65 -1.89 4.34
C VAL A 108 7.62 -1.63 5.45
N LYS A 109 8.00 -1.87 6.69
CA LYS A 109 7.25 -1.43 7.86
C LYS A 109 7.44 0.07 8.01
N LEU A 110 6.47 0.84 7.55
CA LEU A 110 6.54 2.29 7.51
C LEU A 110 5.82 2.93 8.69
N HIS A 111 6.51 3.82 9.39
CA HIS A 111 5.90 4.76 10.32
C HIS A 111 5.55 6.04 9.58
N VAL A 112 4.25 6.33 9.52
CA VAL A 112 3.71 7.56 8.94
C VAL A 112 3.26 8.45 10.09
N THR A 113 3.87 9.61 10.22
CA THR A 113 3.48 10.60 11.22
C THR A 113 2.91 11.82 10.49
N LEU A 114 1.60 12.04 10.67
CA LEU A 114 0.93 13.26 10.22
C LEU A 114 0.69 14.16 11.42
N PHE A 115 0.93 15.44 11.28
CA PHE A 115 0.65 16.40 12.36
C PHE A 115 0.48 17.82 11.85
N ALA A 116 -0.18 18.66 12.64
CA ALA A 116 -0.32 20.08 12.40
C ALA A 116 0.49 20.88 13.41
N SER A 117 1.22 21.88 12.95
CA SER A 117 2.04 22.76 13.77
C SER A 117 2.07 24.18 13.19
N PRO A 118 2.06 25.23 14.04
CA PRO A 118 2.32 26.59 13.60
C PRO A 118 3.80 26.83 13.23
N ASN A 119 4.68 25.93 13.64
CA ASN A 119 6.12 26.05 13.40
C ASN A 119 6.49 25.58 12.00
N THR A 120 7.57 26.12 11.47
CA THR A 120 8.17 25.71 10.19
C THR A 120 9.43 24.86 10.41
N LEU A 121 9.80 24.08 9.41
CA LEU A 121 11.03 23.30 9.43
C LEU A 121 12.26 24.21 9.68
N SER A 122 13.15 23.77 10.55
CA SER A 122 14.35 24.51 10.93
C SER A 122 15.42 24.41 9.86
N GLY A 123 15.73 25.51 9.16
CA GLY A 123 16.87 25.57 8.23
C GLY A 123 18.20 25.19 8.91
N LYS A 124 18.36 25.48 10.20
CA LYS A 124 19.54 25.11 10.97
C LYS A 124 19.72 23.59 11.08
N TYR A 125 18.63 22.85 11.26
CA TYR A 125 18.66 21.38 11.30
C TYR A 125 19.23 20.80 9.99
N PHE A 126 18.86 21.39 8.86
CA PHE A 126 19.32 20.97 7.53
C PHE A 126 20.65 21.62 7.10
N GLY A 127 21.32 22.34 7.98
CA GLY A 127 22.59 23.00 7.67
C GLY A 127 22.47 24.14 6.66
N LEU A 128 21.28 24.71 6.48
CA LEU A 128 21.04 25.82 5.58
C LEU A 128 21.56 27.15 6.19
N LYS A 129 21.84 28.13 5.32
CA LYS A 129 22.20 29.49 5.76
C LYS A 129 21.03 30.10 6.53
N GLU A 130 21.37 30.99 7.46
CA GLU A 130 20.36 31.74 8.22
C GLU A 130 19.42 32.49 7.28
N GLY A 131 18.11 32.37 7.53
CA GLY A 131 17.06 32.95 6.70
C GLY A 131 16.70 32.18 5.43
N ALA A 132 17.38 31.06 5.15
CA ALA A 132 16.99 30.20 4.03
C ALA A 132 15.76 29.36 4.38
N GLU A 133 14.80 29.31 3.47
CA GLU A 133 13.61 28.46 3.60
C GLU A 133 13.97 27.00 3.32
N VAL A 134 13.38 26.11 4.11
CA VAL A 134 13.47 24.66 3.87
C VAL A 134 12.50 24.28 2.76
N PRO A 135 12.90 23.46 1.78
CA PRO A 135 11.96 22.95 0.77
C PRO A 135 10.77 22.22 1.37
N ASP A 136 9.62 22.31 0.70
CA ASP A 136 8.41 21.62 1.13
C ASP A 136 8.55 20.09 1.20
N VAL A 137 9.47 19.53 0.42
CA VAL A 137 9.79 18.11 0.43
C VAL A 137 11.27 17.90 0.62
N VAL A 138 11.63 17.17 1.67
CA VAL A 138 13.00 16.74 1.94
C VAL A 138 13.03 15.21 1.93
N LEU A 139 13.89 14.64 1.11
CA LEU A 139 14.14 13.21 1.01
C LEU A 139 15.54 12.91 1.54
N THR A 140 15.69 11.76 2.19
CA THR A 140 17.02 11.25 2.54
C THR A 140 17.50 10.28 1.48
N THR A 141 18.80 10.25 1.30
CA THR A 141 19.48 9.26 0.46
C THR A 141 20.48 8.50 1.31
N THR A 142 20.57 7.20 1.10
CA THR A 142 21.60 6.39 1.75
C THR A 142 22.97 6.75 1.14
N PRO A 143 23.98 7.06 1.95
CA PRO A 143 25.35 7.21 1.46
C PRO A 143 25.82 5.95 0.72
N PRO A 144 26.64 6.07 -0.34
CA PRO A 144 27.07 4.94 -1.14
C PRO A 144 27.86 3.85 -0.38
N ASP A 145 28.48 4.23 0.71
CA ASP A 145 29.35 3.41 1.57
C ASP A 145 28.65 2.93 2.86
N GLN A 146 27.38 3.25 3.04
CA GLN A 146 26.64 2.83 4.22
C GLN A 146 26.15 1.39 4.06
N ASP A 147 26.36 0.55 5.08
CA ASP A 147 25.74 -0.76 5.19
C ASP A 147 24.24 -0.59 5.43
N THR A 148 23.42 -1.14 4.54
CA THR A 148 21.94 -1.09 4.59
C THR A 148 21.35 -2.40 5.10
N SER A 149 22.12 -3.24 5.74
CA SER A 149 21.66 -4.52 6.27
C SER A 149 20.68 -4.38 7.45
N ASP A 150 20.73 -3.25 8.16
CA ASP A 150 19.72 -2.89 9.18
C ASP A 150 18.72 -1.90 8.57
N GLU A 151 17.44 -2.27 8.55
CA GLU A 151 16.36 -1.41 8.04
C GLU A 151 16.27 -0.06 8.75
N ASN A 152 16.73 0.03 10.01
CA ASN A 152 16.75 1.29 10.75
C ASN A 152 17.89 2.22 10.34
N ASP A 153 18.96 1.67 9.78
CA ASP A 153 20.14 2.43 9.35
C ASP A 153 20.03 2.98 7.92
N ILE A 154 19.02 2.55 7.15
CA ILE A 154 18.80 2.99 5.76
C ILE A 154 18.68 4.51 5.63
N VAL A 155 18.18 5.19 6.64
CA VAL A 155 17.97 6.65 6.66
C VAL A 155 19.10 7.43 7.33
N GLY A 156 20.10 6.74 7.86
CA GLY A 156 21.25 7.33 8.54
C GLY A 156 20.83 8.24 9.70
N LYS A 157 21.62 9.28 9.94
CA LYS A 157 21.41 10.22 11.07
C LYS A 157 20.12 11.03 10.98
N ALA A 158 19.50 11.15 9.81
CA ALA A 158 18.25 11.88 9.63
C ALA A 158 17.07 11.19 10.34
N GLY A 159 17.09 9.85 10.41
CA GLY A 159 16.06 9.06 11.07
C GLY A 159 14.70 9.04 10.36
N PHE A 160 14.61 9.56 9.13
CA PHE A 160 13.38 9.55 8.32
C PHE A 160 13.71 9.33 6.83
N PHE A 161 12.77 8.78 6.06
CA PHE A 161 12.86 8.65 4.60
C PHE A 161 12.50 9.96 3.91
N SER A 162 11.44 10.60 4.39
CA SER A 162 10.97 11.87 3.86
C SER A 162 10.23 12.69 4.91
N ILE A 163 10.32 14.01 4.75
CA ILE A 163 9.43 14.95 5.41
C ILE A 163 8.82 15.86 4.35
N SER A 164 7.51 16.11 4.46
CA SER A 164 6.79 16.94 3.49
C SER A 164 5.87 17.91 4.21
N THR A 165 5.87 19.17 3.77
CA THR A 165 4.82 20.14 4.04
C THR A 165 3.69 19.89 3.05
N LEU A 166 2.55 19.32 3.50
CA LEU A 166 1.48 18.90 2.60
C LEU A 166 0.58 20.05 2.18
N ARG A 167 0.23 20.89 3.13
CA ARG A 167 -0.62 22.05 2.93
C ARG A 167 -0.54 23.01 4.09
N TYR A 168 -0.99 24.21 3.82
CA TYR A 168 -1.21 25.25 4.78
C TYR A 168 -2.70 25.30 5.12
N ALA A 169 -3.05 25.29 6.41
CA ALA A 169 -4.41 25.32 6.86
C ALA A 169 -4.63 26.51 7.82
N VAL A 170 -5.77 27.17 7.67
CA VAL A 170 -6.22 28.19 8.61
C VAL A 170 -7.42 27.62 9.33
N PHE A 171 -7.34 27.45 10.62
CA PHE A 171 -8.47 27.04 11.45
C PHE A 171 -9.29 28.24 11.89
N ALA A 172 -10.62 28.07 11.97
CA ALA A 172 -11.51 29.13 12.42
C ALA A 172 -11.21 29.51 13.88
N PRO A 173 -11.27 30.81 14.25
CA PRO A 173 -11.10 31.26 15.62
C PRO A 173 -12.10 30.63 16.59
N GLY A 174 -11.65 30.28 17.80
CA GLY A 174 -12.51 29.81 18.88
C GLY A 174 -12.29 28.36 19.32
N ASN A 175 -11.25 27.68 18.83
CA ASN A 175 -10.85 26.37 19.30
C ASN A 175 -9.40 26.39 19.85
N ASP A 176 -9.23 26.82 21.06
CA ASP A 176 -8.02 26.70 21.90
C ASP A 176 -6.64 26.73 21.17
N ALA A 177 -5.92 25.63 21.15
CA ALA A 177 -4.58 25.54 20.60
C ALA A 177 -4.49 25.64 19.05
N ARG A 178 -5.62 25.79 18.34
CA ARG A 178 -5.71 25.80 16.87
C ARG A 178 -5.98 27.19 16.30
N ASP A 179 -5.88 28.23 17.13
CA ASP A 179 -6.05 29.61 16.65
C ASP A 179 -4.84 30.03 15.83
N GLY A 180 -5.08 30.24 14.54
CA GLY A 180 -4.06 30.72 13.60
C GLY A 180 -3.65 29.76 12.51
N PRO A 181 -2.72 30.18 11.65
CA PRO A 181 -2.24 29.35 10.54
C PRO A 181 -1.42 28.17 11.02
N GLN A 182 -1.66 27.02 10.41
CA GLN A 182 -0.98 25.77 10.71
C GLN A 182 -0.41 25.17 9.41
N ASN A 183 0.76 24.57 9.50
CA ASN A 183 1.27 23.71 8.46
C ASN A 183 0.92 22.25 8.78
N ILE A 184 0.52 21.50 7.78
CA ILE A 184 0.31 20.05 7.90
C ILE A 184 1.53 19.34 7.35
N TYR A 185 2.15 18.54 8.20
CA TYR A 185 3.36 17.79 7.89
C TYR A 185 3.08 16.30 7.78
N LYS A 186 3.90 15.64 6.96
CA LYS A 186 3.98 14.19 6.86
C LYS A 186 5.43 13.76 6.97
N ILE A 187 5.71 12.84 7.90
CA ILE A 187 7.02 12.22 8.03
C ILE A 187 6.87 10.72 7.76
N PHE A 188 7.71 10.19 6.90
CA PHE A 188 7.91 8.76 6.69
C PHE A 188 9.22 8.34 7.33
N SER A 189 9.17 7.33 8.22
CA SER A 189 10.35 6.89 8.96
C SER A 189 10.34 5.38 9.21
N PRO A 190 11.52 4.75 9.40
CA PRO A 190 11.61 3.33 9.74
C PRO A 190 11.19 3.04 11.18
N ALA A 191 11.25 4.04 12.06
CA ALA A 191 10.87 3.95 13.47
C ALA A 191 9.99 5.14 13.88
N PRO A 192 9.29 5.10 15.02
CA PRO A 192 8.52 6.24 15.52
C PRO A 192 9.42 7.48 15.67
N ILE A 193 8.93 8.63 15.22
CA ILE A 193 9.62 9.91 15.49
C ILE A 193 9.62 10.19 16.98
N THR A 194 10.77 10.59 17.51
CA THR A 194 10.92 10.94 18.92
C THR A 194 10.65 12.41 19.17
N ALA A 195 10.37 12.77 20.42
CA ALA A 195 10.18 14.16 20.82
C ALA A 195 11.47 15.00 20.61
N ASP A 196 12.65 14.40 20.77
CA ASP A 196 13.94 15.07 20.51
C ASP A 196 14.14 15.36 19.03
N GLN A 197 13.78 14.40 18.16
CA GLN A 197 13.82 14.62 16.70
C GLN A 197 12.85 15.72 16.29
N LEU A 198 11.59 15.69 16.79
CA LEU A 198 10.61 16.71 16.48
C LEU A 198 11.04 18.09 16.97
N SER A 199 11.56 18.18 18.20
CA SER A 199 12.15 19.40 18.76
C SER A 199 13.24 19.96 17.86
N SER A 200 14.15 19.12 17.41
CA SER A 200 15.27 19.52 16.55
C SER A 200 14.84 19.96 15.16
N LEU A 201 13.93 19.18 14.53
CA LEU A 201 13.40 19.45 13.17
C LEU A 201 12.71 20.80 13.06
N PHE A 202 11.99 21.21 14.12
CA PHE A 202 11.16 22.42 14.13
C PHE A 202 11.72 23.53 15.03
N ASN A 203 12.88 23.32 15.65
CA ASN A 203 13.45 24.23 16.64
C ASN A 203 12.44 24.62 17.75
N ILE A 204 11.69 23.62 18.21
CA ILE A 204 10.73 23.75 19.31
C ILE A 204 11.44 23.42 20.61
N GLU A 205 11.11 24.14 21.68
CA GLU A 205 11.64 23.82 23.01
C GLU A 205 11.17 22.41 23.44
N ARG A 206 12.12 21.54 23.76
CA ARG A 206 11.85 20.11 24.08
C ARG A 206 10.85 19.93 25.23
N SER A 207 10.90 20.81 26.22
CA SER A 207 10.01 20.80 27.38
C SER A 207 8.53 21.05 27.07
N THR A 208 8.22 21.56 25.85
CA THR A 208 6.84 21.81 25.41
C THR A 208 6.22 20.58 24.71
N LEU A 209 7.00 19.53 24.51
CA LEU A 209 6.56 18.25 23.91
C LEU A 209 6.51 17.15 24.98
N PRO A 210 5.53 16.25 24.95
CA PRO A 210 5.52 15.08 25.83
C PRO A 210 6.64 14.11 25.45
N ASP A 211 7.09 13.29 26.40
CA ASP A 211 8.10 12.26 26.16
C ASP A 211 7.57 11.19 25.19
N ASN A 212 6.31 10.83 25.32
CA ASN A 212 5.61 9.98 24.37
C ASN A 212 4.74 10.83 23.46
N LEU A 213 5.15 10.99 22.19
CA LEU A 213 4.39 11.78 21.21
C LEU A 213 2.97 11.24 20.94
N ASN A 214 2.67 9.98 21.24
CA ASN A 214 1.30 9.46 21.11
C ASN A 214 0.32 10.15 22.06
N ASP A 215 0.78 10.74 23.16
CA ASP A 215 -0.06 11.50 24.06
C ASP A 215 -0.69 12.73 23.37
N LEU A 216 -0.05 13.24 22.30
CA LEU A 216 -0.57 14.34 21.48
C LEU A 216 -1.87 13.99 20.73
N VAL A 217 -2.18 12.72 20.55
CA VAL A 217 -3.44 12.29 19.93
C VAL A 217 -4.63 12.73 20.77
N GLU A 218 -4.54 12.60 22.09
CA GLU A 218 -5.60 12.98 23.03
C GLU A 218 -5.40 14.38 23.63
N LYS A 219 -4.13 14.79 23.79
CA LYS A 219 -3.75 16.05 24.43
C LYS A 219 -2.81 16.87 23.55
N PRO A 220 -3.36 17.53 22.51
CA PRO A 220 -2.58 18.43 21.66
C PRO A 220 -1.96 19.57 22.47
N THR A 221 -0.87 20.14 21.95
CA THR A 221 -0.19 21.31 22.53
C THR A 221 -0.26 22.50 21.58
N ALA A 222 0.17 23.69 22.04
CA ALA A 222 0.30 24.84 21.15
C ALA A 222 1.33 24.62 20.02
N GLN A 223 2.31 23.75 20.24
CA GLN A 223 3.35 23.43 19.25
C GLN A 223 2.90 22.37 18.24
N VAL A 224 2.03 21.43 18.66
CA VAL A 224 1.47 20.38 17.82
C VAL A 224 -0.02 20.28 18.12
N SER A 225 -0.82 20.90 17.27
CA SER A 225 -2.27 21.05 17.47
C SER A 225 -3.08 19.84 17.03
N TRP A 226 -2.49 18.93 16.25
CA TRP A 226 -3.06 17.68 15.83
C TRP A 226 -1.92 16.69 15.53
N PHE A 227 -2.12 15.42 15.89
CA PHE A 227 -1.12 14.37 15.71
C PHE A 227 -1.80 13.04 15.32
N TYR A 228 -1.33 12.40 14.26
CA TYR A 228 -1.85 11.12 13.77
C TYR A 228 -0.71 10.20 13.37
N PRO A 229 -0.30 9.27 14.24
CA PRO A 229 0.68 8.24 13.93
C PRO A 229 -0.03 7.04 13.30
N LYS A 230 0.57 6.48 12.25
CA LYS A 230 0.13 5.25 11.60
C LYS A 230 1.32 4.37 11.30
N VAL A 231 1.20 3.08 11.59
CA VAL A 231 2.19 2.06 11.18
C VAL A 231 1.50 1.08 10.26
N TRP A 232 2.11 0.80 9.13
CA TRP A 232 1.62 -0.20 8.19
C TRP A 232 2.73 -0.69 7.26
N TYR A 233 2.48 -1.78 6.56
CA TYR A 233 3.36 -2.31 5.53
C TYR A 233 2.95 -1.69 4.20
N SER A 234 3.66 -0.66 3.75
CA SER A 234 3.20 0.23 2.67
C SER A 234 3.80 -0.06 1.31
N TYR A 235 5.07 -0.40 1.28
CA TYR A 235 5.82 -0.59 0.04
C TYR A 235 6.43 -1.97 0.00
N PRO A 236 6.21 -2.76 -1.09
CA PRO A 236 6.93 -4.00 -1.29
C PRO A 236 8.41 -3.73 -1.59
N TYR A 237 9.27 -4.65 -1.16
CA TYR A 237 10.65 -4.66 -1.61
C TYR A 237 10.70 -5.32 -3.00
N GLU A 238 10.91 -4.52 -4.01
CA GLU A 238 10.92 -4.94 -5.42
C GLU A 238 12.34 -5.34 -5.84
N TYR A 239 12.82 -6.42 -5.27
CA TYR A 239 14.16 -6.93 -5.58
C TYR A 239 14.27 -7.42 -7.01
N PRO A 240 15.46 -7.29 -7.64
CA PRO A 240 15.74 -7.91 -8.93
C PRO A 240 15.44 -9.42 -8.90
N ARG A 241 14.61 -9.88 -9.83
CA ARG A 241 14.18 -11.28 -9.91
C ARG A 241 13.92 -11.70 -11.35
N VAL A 242 13.97 -13.00 -11.59
CA VAL A 242 13.72 -13.63 -12.91
C VAL A 242 12.59 -14.66 -12.86
N THR A 243 12.04 -14.91 -11.67
CA THR A 243 10.89 -15.80 -11.47
C THR A 243 9.74 -15.00 -10.87
N PHE A 244 8.53 -15.27 -11.33
CA PHE A 244 7.34 -14.50 -10.98
C PHE A 244 6.24 -15.43 -10.50
N GLU A 245 5.40 -14.94 -9.61
CA GLU A 245 4.22 -15.67 -9.17
C GLU A 245 3.21 -15.81 -10.31
N ARG A 246 2.46 -16.91 -10.28
CA ARG A 246 1.36 -17.12 -11.20
C ARG A 246 0.22 -16.18 -10.87
N ILE A 247 -0.44 -15.66 -11.91
CA ILE A 247 -1.67 -14.89 -11.78
C ILE A 247 -2.84 -15.83 -11.46
N GLU A 248 -2.89 -16.96 -12.17
CA GLU A 248 -3.87 -18.01 -11.93
C GLU A 248 -3.27 -19.05 -10.97
N LEU A 249 -3.78 -19.09 -9.73
CA LEU A 249 -3.33 -20.02 -8.69
C LEU A 249 -4.04 -21.39 -8.78
N ALA A 250 -5.24 -21.40 -9.32
CA ALA A 250 -6.05 -22.58 -9.63
C ALA A 250 -7.17 -22.18 -10.61
N ASP A 251 -7.84 -23.16 -11.22
CA ASP A 251 -8.92 -22.93 -12.17
C ASP A 251 -9.95 -21.96 -11.59
N GLY A 252 -10.11 -20.78 -12.18
CA GLY A 252 -11.00 -19.73 -11.70
C GLY A 252 -10.54 -19.01 -10.43
N PHE A 253 -9.29 -19.21 -9.97
CA PHE A 253 -8.74 -18.49 -8.82
C PHE A 253 -7.54 -17.63 -9.24
N TYR A 254 -7.70 -16.31 -9.21
CA TYR A 254 -6.72 -15.34 -9.69
C TYR A 254 -6.15 -14.52 -8.54
N TYR A 255 -4.86 -14.20 -8.64
CA TYR A 255 -4.11 -13.41 -7.65
C TYR A 255 -3.38 -12.26 -8.33
N THR A 256 -3.74 -11.03 -7.96
CA THR A 256 -3.16 -9.84 -8.60
C THR A 256 -1.87 -9.38 -7.94
N SER A 257 -1.74 -9.54 -6.62
CA SER A 257 -0.66 -8.92 -5.86
C SER A 257 0.70 -9.62 -5.97
N GLY A 258 0.79 -10.75 -6.69
CA GLY A 258 2.08 -11.38 -7.00
C GLY A 258 3.04 -10.47 -7.76
N MET A 259 2.49 -9.55 -8.57
CA MET A 259 3.28 -8.56 -9.31
C MET A 259 3.98 -7.55 -8.41
N GLU A 260 3.47 -7.28 -7.22
CA GLU A 260 4.05 -6.30 -6.29
C GLU A 260 5.47 -6.68 -5.83
N SER A 261 5.91 -7.91 -6.10
CA SER A 261 7.29 -8.34 -5.88
C SER A 261 8.31 -7.70 -6.84
N PHE A 262 7.87 -7.03 -7.91
CA PHE A 262 8.76 -6.42 -8.91
C PHE A 262 8.23 -5.13 -9.53
N ILE A 263 6.94 -4.80 -9.37
CA ILE A 263 6.33 -3.56 -9.83
C ILE A 263 5.05 -3.29 -9.05
N SER A 264 4.89 -2.07 -8.54
CA SER A 264 3.73 -1.70 -7.71
C SER A 264 3.34 -0.23 -7.89
N THR A 265 2.66 0.09 -8.99
CA THR A 265 2.05 1.40 -9.23
C THR A 265 0.54 1.28 -9.42
N MET A 266 -0.19 2.39 -9.31
CA MET A 266 -1.64 2.40 -9.56
C MET A 266 -1.96 1.96 -11.00
N GLU A 267 -1.19 2.40 -11.97
CA GLU A 267 -1.34 2.11 -13.39
C GLU A 267 -1.10 0.63 -13.69
N THR A 268 -0.05 0.06 -13.13
CA THR A 268 0.28 -1.35 -13.33
C THR A 268 -0.72 -2.26 -12.64
N ASN A 269 -1.24 -1.87 -11.47
CA ASN A 269 -2.34 -2.58 -10.82
C ASN A 269 -3.64 -2.52 -11.64
N ALA A 270 -3.96 -1.38 -12.25
CA ALA A 270 -5.10 -1.27 -13.16
C ALA A 270 -4.93 -2.16 -14.41
N LEU A 271 -3.70 -2.23 -14.96
CA LEU A 271 -3.36 -3.13 -16.07
C LEU A 271 -3.52 -4.60 -15.66
N MET A 272 -3.07 -4.97 -14.46
CA MET A 272 -3.25 -6.31 -13.91
C MET A 272 -4.75 -6.65 -13.77
N GLY A 273 -5.56 -5.72 -13.26
CA GLY A 273 -7.01 -5.90 -13.18
C GLY A 273 -7.65 -6.17 -14.55
N LYS A 274 -7.25 -5.43 -15.59
CA LYS A 274 -7.70 -5.68 -16.97
C LYS A 274 -7.26 -7.05 -17.50
N ASN A 275 -6.03 -7.46 -17.19
CA ASN A 275 -5.51 -8.75 -17.59
C ASN A 275 -6.30 -9.90 -16.94
N VAL A 276 -6.54 -9.84 -15.64
CA VAL A 276 -7.35 -10.84 -14.92
C VAL A 276 -8.78 -10.88 -15.44
N ALA A 277 -9.39 -9.72 -15.71
CA ALA A 277 -10.72 -9.69 -16.30
C ALA A 277 -10.76 -10.39 -17.67
N ARG A 278 -9.70 -10.25 -18.48
CA ARG A 278 -9.58 -10.95 -19.77
C ARG A 278 -9.43 -12.47 -19.58
N LEU A 279 -8.60 -12.91 -18.65
CA LEU A 279 -8.44 -14.34 -18.33
C LEU A 279 -9.77 -14.96 -17.92
N ILE A 280 -10.54 -14.31 -17.04
CA ILE A 280 -11.87 -14.81 -16.62
C ILE A 280 -12.82 -14.95 -17.80
N VAL A 281 -12.81 -13.99 -18.74
CA VAL A 281 -13.68 -14.04 -19.93
C VAL A 281 -13.24 -15.19 -20.84
N ASP A 282 -11.95 -15.37 -21.06
CA ASP A 282 -11.39 -16.42 -21.91
C ASP A 282 -11.72 -17.80 -21.33
N ASP A 283 -11.55 -18.01 -20.02
CA ASP A 283 -11.91 -19.25 -19.34
C ASP A 283 -13.41 -19.56 -19.48
N TYR A 284 -14.26 -18.54 -19.30
CA TYR A 284 -15.72 -18.71 -19.45
C TYR A 284 -16.14 -19.06 -20.88
N VAL A 285 -15.47 -18.51 -21.88
CA VAL A 285 -15.73 -18.83 -23.29
C VAL A 285 -15.29 -20.27 -23.61
N LEU A 286 -14.09 -20.65 -23.18
CA LEU A 286 -13.56 -22.02 -23.37
C LEU A 286 -14.43 -23.08 -22.70
N GLU A 287 -14.92 -22.84 -21.50
CA GLU A 287 -15.87 -23.74 -20.84
C GLU A 287 -17.17 -23.91 -21.64
N LYS A 288 -17.71 -22.82 -22.18
CA LYS A 288 -18.94 -22.87 -23.01
C LYS A 288 -18.76 -23.59 -24.34
N GLU A 289 -17.58 -23.47 -24.95
CA GLU A 289 -17.26 -24.11 -26.22
C GLU A 289 -16.80 -25.56 -26.06
N GLY A 290 -16.70 -26.07 -24.81
CA GLY A 290 -16.35 -27.46 -24.51
C GLY A 290 -14.88 -27.81 -24.72
N PHE A 291 -14.00 -26.80 -24.84
CA PHE A 291 -12.56 -26.99 -24.89
C PHE A 291 -12.01 -27.26 -23.49
N SER A 292 -11.52 -28.48 -23.26
CA SER A 292 -10.77 -28.81 -22.04
C SER A 292 -9.36 -28.22 -22.11
N GLN A 293 -8.90 -27.57 -21.04
CA GLN A 293 -7.54 -26.97 -20.95
C GLN A 293 -6.38 -27.97 -21.14
N THR A 294 -6.64 -29.25 -21.20
CA THR A 294 -5.62 -30.29 -21.43
C THR A 294 -4.93 -30.21 -22.79
N GLU A 295 -5.52 -29.55 -23.80
CA GLU A 295 -4.93 -29.46 -25.13
C GLU A 295 -4.01 -28.26 -25.35
N THR A 296 -4.08 -27.23 -24.48
CA THR A 296 -3.33 -25.96 -24.66
C THR A 296 -1.89 -26.08 -24.14
N GLU A 297 -1.62 -26.93 -23.16
CA GLU A 297 -0.25 -27.12 -22.64
C GLU A 297 0.66 -27.85 -23.67
N GLU A 298 0.13 -28.75 -24.49
CA GLU A 298 0.92 -29.45 -25.53
C GLU A 298 1.27 -28.54 -26.71
N GLN A 299 0.43 -27.57 -27.08
CA GLN A 299 0.72 -26.69 -28.22
C GLN A 299 1.72 -25.58 -27.87
N THR A 300 1.77 -25.11 -26.59
CA THR A 300 2.74 -24.09 -26.18
C THR A 300 4.18 -24.64 -26.10
N VAL A 301 4.35 -25.92 -25.84
CA VAL A 301 5.68 -26.57 -25.80
C VAL A 301 6.28 -26.74 -27.18
N ILE A 302 5.44 -26.90 -28.23
CA ILE A 302 5.92 -27.09 -29.61
C ILE A 302 6.40 -25.76 -30.23
N GLY A 303 5.79 -24.62 -29.84
CA GLY A 303 6.16 -23.30 -30.40
C GLY A 303 7.50 -22.72 -29.91
N VAL A 304 8.09 -23.24 -28.84
CA VAL A 304 9.36 -22.74 -28.28
C VAL A 304 10.59 -23.47 -28.82
N GLN A 305 10.42 -24.62 -29.50
CA GLN A 305 11.55 -25.38 -30.04
C GLN A 305 12.05 -24.92 -31.43
N GLU A 306 11.34 -24.03 -32.14
CA GLU A 306 11.75 -23.59 -33.49
C GLU A 306 12.44 -22.22 -33.56
N LEU A 307 12.77 -21.59 -32.45
CA LEU A 307 13.55 -20.35 -32.42
C LEU A 307 14.95 -20.56 -31.79
N LYS A 308 15.75 -21.42 -32.46
CA LYS A 308 17.21 -21.45 -32.34
C LYS A 308 17.79 -21.12 -33.69
N ILE A 309 18.03 -19.86 -33.94
CA ILE A 309 19.07 -19.38 -34.87
C ILE A 309 19.94 -18.40 -34.10
#